data_e74b5d182483d7b4949af64a57d660ee
#
_entry.id   e74b5d182483d7b4949af64a57d660ee
#
_cell.length_a   1.000
_cell.length_b   1.000
_cell.length_c   1.000
_cell.angle_alpha   90.00
_cell.angle_beta   90.00
_cell.angle_gamma   90.00
#
_symmetry.space_group_name_H-M   'P 1'
#
loop_
_entity.id
_entity.type
_entity.pdbx_description
1 polymer ?
#
loop_
_entity_poly.entity_id
_entity_poly.type
_entity_poly.pdbx_seq_one_letter_code
_entity_poly.pdbx_strand_id
1 'polypeptide(L)'
;MLKKLVDKSIKIAVIGTGGWGKNHVRVLNDLGVLSAICDTDENRAQALAKKFKINSYSTVEQLLEKETSLDACLVCTPTKTHFPVAQEIINHGINVFVEKPLSFSSIECEELTKLSKQNNVILTSGYIERFNPAVQDLKQIIDDNTYGELLMMEFHRENRMPMHIKDVGIIYDTSVHDIDTALFIFDSKPNVVFARAGKKFHNSEDFATIMLGFPNQKVAIIASNWITPKKVRRFSAVCSEGTITGDFITQEIRIDDENQTLIPRRNIREPLTLELENFVKSLSGNITQYLVTPEDATAVTKIAEAALISSNTGTPVYLSF
;
A
#
# COMPACT_ATOMS: atom_id res chain seq x y z
N MET A 1 12.93 11.92 -20.59
CA MET A 1 14.11 12.29 -19.80
C MET A 1 14.28 11.53 -18.48
N LEU A 2 13.41 10.58 -18.15
CA LEU A 2 13.36 9.82 -16.87
C LEU A 2 14.23 8.55 -16.81
N LYS A 3 14.79 8.08 -17.94
CA LYS A 3 15.57 6.81 -18.02
C LYS A 3 16.98 6.84 -17.37
N LYS A 4 17.40 7.93 -16.73
CA LYS A 4 18.78 8.09 -16.19
C LYS A 4 18.93 7.92 -14.67
N LEU A 5 17.88 7.57 -13.93
CA LEU A 5 17.90 7.60 -12.45
C LEU A 5 17.82 6.22 -11.76
N VAL A 6 17.67 5.14 -12.52
CA VAL A 6 17.60 3.78 -11.97
C VAL A 6 18.86 3.00 -12.36
N ASP A 7 19.50 2.39 -11.37
CA ASP A 7 20.63 1.49 -11.61
C ASP A 7 20.13 0.21 -12.29
N LYS A 8 20.48 0.03 -13.55
CA LYS A 8 20.06 -1.13 -14.36
C LYS A 8 20.81 -2.42 -14.04
N SER A 9 21.80 -2.39 -13.16
CA SER A 9 22.46 -3.60 -12.68
C SER A 9 21.57 -4.36 -11.68
N ILE A 10 20.57 -3.68 -11.07
CA ILE A 10 19.61 -4.25 -10.12
C ILE A 10 18.74 -5.28 -10.83
N LYS A 11 18.57 -6.44 -10.19
CA LYS A 11 17.80 -7.57 -10.68
C LYS A 11 16.65 -7.90 -9.72
N ILE A 12 15.43 -7.80 -10.21
CA ILE A 12 14.22 -8.00 -9.42
C ILE A 12 13.35 -9.08 -10.04
N ALA A 13 12.87 -10.01 -9.22
CA ALA A 13 11.87 -11.00 -9.61
C ALA A 13 10.48 -10.63 -9.09
N VAL A 14 9.42 -11.01 -9.83
CA VAL A 14 8.03 -10.87 -9.39
C VAL A 14 7.42 -12.25 -9.15
N ILE A 15 6.89 -12.47 -7.95
CA ILE A 15 6.24 -13.70 -7.51
C ILE A 15 4.75 -13.44 -7.42
N GLY A 16 3.97 -14.18 -8.22
CA GLY A 16 2.55 -13.93 -8.45
C GLY A 16 2.32 -12.92 -9.58
N THR A 17 1.92 -13.40 -10.74
CA THR A 17 1.70 -12.59 -11.95
C THR A 17 0.22 -12.45 -12.33
N GLY A 18 -0.65 -12.57 -11.32
CA GLY A 18 -2.11 -12.46 -11.46
C GLY A 18 -2.60 -11.05 -11.80
N GLY A 19 -3.79 -10.70 -11.32
CA GLY A 19 -4.47 -9.44 -11.65
C GLY A 19 -3.61 -8.18 -11.46
N TRP A 20 -2.96 -8.07 -10.31
CA TRP A 20 -2.12 -6.91 -9.97
C TRP A 20 -0.63 -7.13 -10.31
N GLY A 21 -0.09 -8.32 -10.07
CA GLY A 21 1.32 -8.63 -10.31
C GLY A 21 1.79 -8.39 -11.76
N LYS A 22 0.92 -8.58 -12.76
CA LYS A 22 1.22 -8.21 -14.16
C LYS A 22 1.54 -6.73 -14.36
N ASN A 23 1.00 -5.83 -13.50
CA ASN A 23 1.30 -4.41 -13.55
C ASN A 23 2.71 -4.14 -13.01
N HIS A 24 3.10 -4.82 -11.92
CA HIS A 24 4.48 -4.79 -11.40
C HIS A 24 5.48 -5.30 -12.44
N VAL A 25 5.19 -6.43 -13.09
CA VAL A 25 6.02 -6.97 -14.20
C VAL A 25 6.22 -5.92 -15.30
N ARG A 26 5.15 -5.23 -15.73
CA ARG A 26 5.22 -4.17 -16.74
C ARG A 26 6.13 -3.03 -16.29
N VAL A 27 5.89 -2.48 -15.10
CA VAL A 27 6.64 -1.32 -14.60
C VAL A 27 8.11 -1.65 -14.39
N LEU A 28 8.45 -2.80 -13.78
CA LEU A 28 9.84 -3.21 -13.58
C LEU A 28 10.55 -3.47 -14.92
N ASN A 29 9.84 -4.02 -15.92
CA ASN A 29 10.38 -4.15 -17.27
C ASN A 29 10.68 -2.77 -17.90
N ASP A 30 9.75 -1.81 -17.75
CA ASP A 30 9.92 -0.45 -18.28
C ASP A 30 11.07 0.29 -17.59
N LEU A 31 11.31 0.02 -16.30
CA LEU A 31 12.47 0.49 -15.54
C LEU A 31 13.78 -0.24 -15.95
N GLY A 32 13.68 -1.41 -16.56
CA GLY A 32 14.83 -2.21 -17.04
C GLY A 32 15.54 -3.01 -15.95
N VAL A 33 14.82 -3.35 -14.87
CA VAL A 33 15.30 -4.10 -13.70
C VAL A 33 14.61 -5.45 -13.49
N LEU A 34 13.63 -5.80 -14.34
CA LEU A 34 12.94 -7.09 -14.28
C LEU A 34 13.88 -8.21 -14.75
N SER A 35 14.13 -9.22 -13.91
CA SER A 35 15.00 -10.36 -14.17
C SER A 35 14.24 -11.65 -14.42
N ALA A 36 13.27 -11.95 -13.57
CA ALA A 36 12.52 -13.21 -13.63
C ALA A 36 11.11 -13.06 -13.09
N ILE A 37 10.25 -14.05 -13.33
CA ILE A 37 8.93 -14.17 -12.73
C ILE A 37 8.70 -15.57 -12.18
N CYS A 38 7.84 -15.66 -11.17
CA CYS A 38 7.39 -16.92 -10.60
C CYS A 38 5.85 -16.92 -10.47
N ASP A 39 5.19 -17.97 -10.93
CA ASP A 39 3.75 -18.15 -10.75
C ASP A 39 3.38 -19.63 -10.80
N THR A 40 2.51 -20.06 -9.90
CA THR A 40 2.00 -21.45 -9.88
C THR A 40 1.17 -21.80 -11.12
N ASP A 41 0.65 -20.81 -11.83
CA ASP A 41 0.06 -20.97 -13.17
C ASP A 41 1.17 -20.86 -14.23
N GLU A 42 1.75 -22.00 -14.57
CA GLU A 42 2.86 -22.10 -15.54
C GLU A 42 2.54 -21.47 -16.90
N ASN A 43 1.32 -21.62 -17.39
CA ASN A 43 0.92 -21.06 -18.68
C ASN A 43 0.97 -19.53 -18.65
N ARG A 44 0.50 -18.93 -17.55
CA ARG A 44 0.54 -17.47 -17.33
C ARG A 44 1.98 -16.99 -17.21
N ALA A 45 2.81 -17.67 -16.41
CA ALA A 45 4.22 -17.35 -16.24
C ALA A 45 4.98 -17.41 -17.59
N GLN A 46 4.84 -18.52 -18.32
CA GLN A 46 5.51 -18.70 -19.62
C GLN A 46 5.08 -17.65 -20.67
N ALA A 47 3.78 -17.32 -20.72
CA ALA A 47 3.28 -16.29 -21.64
C ALA A 47 3.90 -14.92 -21.39
N LEU A 48 4.00 -14.51 -20.10
CA LEU A 48 4.65 -13.26 -19.71
C LEU A 48 6.17 -13.31 -19.91
N ALA A 49 6.82 -14.40 -19.55
CA ALA A 49 8.25 -14.60 -19.74
C ALA A 49 8.66 -14.47 -21.21
N LYS A 50 7.89 -15.10 -22.12
CA LYS A 50 8.10 -14.97 -23.57
C LYS A 50 7.92 -13.53 -24.04
N LYS A 51 6.90 -12.81 -23.52
CA LYS A 51 6.63 -11.41 -23.90
C LYS A 51 7.78 -10.50 -23.50
N PHE A 52 8.33 -10.65 -22.29
CA PHE A 52 9.37 -9.79 -21.75
C PHE A 52 10.79 -10.33 -21.93
N LYS A 53 10.95 -11.53 -22.48
CA LYS A 53 12.24 -12.22 -22.74
C LYS A 53 13.05 -12.44 -21.46
N ILE A 54 12.40 -12.96 -20.44
CA ILE A 54 12.95 -13.25 -19.11
C ILE A 54 12.67 -14.70 -18.74
N ASN A 55 13.28 -15.19 -17.65
CA ASN A 55 13.02 -16.51 -17.11
C ASN A 55 11.69 -16.59 -16.35
N SER A 56 11.08 -17.78 -16.32
CA SER A 56 9.91 -18.06 -15.49
C SER A 56 10.07 -19.37 -14.72
N TYR A 57 9.49 -19.37 -13.51
CA TYR A 57 9.55 -20.50 -12.57
C TYR A 57 8.15 -20.80 -12.05
N SER A 58 7.89 -22.04 -11.63
CA SER A 58 6.62 -22.47 -11.07
C SER A 58 6.59 -22.46 -9.53
N THR A 59 7.78 -22.46 -8.90
CA THR A 59 7.90 -22.40 -7.43
C THR A 59 8.95 -21.37 -7.01
N VAL A 60 8.79 -20.85 -5.78
CA VAL A 60 9.74 -19.88 -5.20
C VAL A 60 11.12 -20.53 -5.02
N GLU A 61 11.15 -21.78 -4.56
CA GLU A 61 12.37 -22.56 -4.39
C GLU A 61 13.18 -22.63 -5.70
N GLN A 62 12.55 -23.00 -6.82
CA GLN A 62 13.20 -23.03 -8.13
C GLN A 62 13.74 -21.65 -8.54
N LEU A 63 12.96 -20.57 -8.30
CA LEU A 63 13.39 -19.22 -8.58
C LEU A 63 14.68 -18.89 -7.82
N LEU A 64 14.70 -19.13 -6.51
CA LEU A 64 15.80 -18.78 -5.62
C LEU A 64 17.05 -19.63 -5.89
N GLU A 65 16.90 -20.91 -6.28
CA GLU A 65 18.00 -21.77 -6.67
C GLU A 65 18.66 -21.37 -8.00
N LYS A 66 17.88 -20.89 -8.94
CA LYS A 66 18.35 -20.60 -10.31
C LYS A 66 18.81 -19.16 -10.49
N GLU A 67 18.17 -18.22 -9.84
CA GLU A 67 18.45 -16.78 -9.94
C GLU A 67 19.32 -16.31 -8.74
N THR A 68 20.57 -16.74 -8.70
CA THR A 68 21.49 -16.53 -7.56
C THR A 68 21.97 -15.08 -7.39
N SER A 69 21.58 -14.16 -8.25
CA SER A 69 22.01 -12.75 -8.24
C SER A 69 20.84 -11.76 -8.16
N LEU A 70 19.74 -12.16 -7.53
CA LEU A 70 18.60 -11.27 -7.27
C LEU A 70 18.93 -10.29 -6.15
N ASP A 71 18.66 -9.00 -6.39
CA ASP A 71 18.74 -7.94 -5.39
C ASP A 71 17.45 -7.85 -4.58
N ALA A 72 16.30 -8.16 -5.21
CA ALA A 72 14.99 -8.13 -4.54
C ALA A 72 13.96 -9.04 -5.21
N CYS A 73 12.91 -9.37 -4.45
CA CYS A 73 11.69 -9.98 -4.96
C CYS A 73 10.45 -9.15 -4.60
N LEU A 74 9.48 -9.07 -5.53
CA LEU A 74 8.15 -8.56 -5.28
C LEU A 74 7.18 -9.71 -5.07
N VAL A 75 6.46 -9.72 -3.94
CA VAL A 75 5.43 -10.71 -3.60
C VAL A 75 4.06 -10.12 -3.91
N CYS A 76 3.44 -10.61 -4.99
CA CYS A 76 2.13 -10.18 -5.50
C CYS A 76 1.14 -11.35 -5.55
N THR A 77 1.29 -12.29 -4.64
CA THR A 77 0.46 -13.50 -4.49
C THR A 77 -0.83 -13.18 -3.71
N PRO A 78 -1.79 -14.10 -3.53
CA PRO A 78 -2.90 -13.88 -2.61
C PRO A 78 -2.41 -13.63 -1.17
N THR A 79 -3.10 -12.74 -0.44
CA THR A 79 -2.69 -12.25 0.89
C THR A 79 -2.29 -13.37 1.87
N LYS A 80 -3.03 -14.49 1.88
CA LYS A 80 -2.74 -15.65 2.75
C LYS A 80 -1.37 -16.30 2.52
N THR A 81 -0.72 -16.00 1.41
CA THR A 81 0.61 -16.54 1.08
C THR A 81 1.72 -15.50 1.20
N HIS A 82 1.41 -14.25 1.56
CA HIS A 82 2.41 -13.20 1.73
C HIS A 82 3.46 -13.57 2.78
N PHE A 83 3.00 -13.99 3.97
CA PHE A 83 3.90 -14.35 5.08
C PHE A 83 4.90 -15.46 4.70
N PRO A 84 4.47 -16.68 4.32
CA PRO A 84 5.42 -17.78 4.03
C PRO A 84 6.34 -17.46 2.86
N VAL A 85 5.86 -16.77 1.82
CA VAL A 85 6.69 -16.42 0.67
C VAL A 85 7.72 -15.34 1.03
N ALA A 86 7.31 -14.29 1.76
CA ALA A 86 8.23 -13.24 2.21
C ALA A 86 9.28 -13.80 3.18
N GLN A 87 8.89 -14.69 4.10
CA GLN A 87 9.79 -15.34 5.05
C GLN A 87 10.87 -16.16 4.32
N GLU A 88 10.49 -16.92 3.30
CA GLU A 88 11.43 -17.73 2.49
C GLU A 88 12.46 -16.83 1.80
N ILE A 89 12.03 -15.72 1.18
CA ILE A 89 12.90 -14.79 0.47
C ILE A 89 13.87 -14.09 1.46
N ILE A 90 13.36 -13.61 2.61
CA ILE A 90 14.17 -12.95 3.64
C ILE A 90 15.24 -13.91 4.18
N ASN A 91 14.91 -15.19 4.38
CA ASN A 91 15.87 -16.20 4.83
C ASN A 91 17.01 -16.46 3.84
N HIS A 92 16.82 -16.14 2.56
CA HIS A 92 17.87 -16.14 1.54
C HIS A 92 18.67 -14.83 1.45
N GLY A 93 18.41 -13.87 2.37
CA GLY A 93 19.13 -12.59 2.39
C GLY A 93 18.74 -11.63 1.25
N ILE A 94 17.55 -11.79 0.66
CA ILE A 94 17.05 -11.01 -0.48
C ILE A 94 16.05 -9.97 0.01
N ASN A 95 16.15 -8.73 -0.52
CA ASN A 95 15.22 -7.65 -0.20
C ASN A 95 13.81 -7.97 -0.72
N VAL A 96 12.77 -7.53 0.01
CA VAL A 96 11.39 -7.92 -0.29
C VAL A 96 10.46 -6.71 -0.31
N PHE A 97 9.71 -6.60 -1.39
CA PHE A 97 8.50 -5.79 -1.48
C PHE A 97 7.29 -6.73 -1.45
N VAL A 98 6.38 -6.54 -0.51
CA VAL A 98 5.15 -7.34 -0.41
C VAL A 98 3.95 -6.46 -0.73
N GLU A 99 3.08 -6.93 -1.64
CA GLU A 99 1.80 -6.25 -1.85
C GLU A 99 0.99 -6.13 -0.54
N LYS A 100 0.15 -5.11 -0.52
CA LYS A 100 -0.70 -4.86 0.65
C LYS A 100 -1.82 -5.94 0.81
N PRO A 101 -2.22 -6.23 2.06
CA PRO A 101 -1.51 -5.92 3.29
C PRO A 101 -0.23 -6.74 3.41
N LEU A 102 0.72 -6.33 4.25
CA LEU A 102 1.98 -7.08 4.47
C LEU A 102 1.72 -8.54 4.83
N SER A 103 0.76 -8.77 5.75
CA SER A 103 0.15 -10.08 6.03
C SER A 103 -1.24 -9.90 6.60
N PHE A 104 -1.99 -10.99 6.77
CA PHE A 104 -3.29 -11.01 7.44
C PHE A 104 -3.23 -10.72 8.94
N SER A 105 -2.12 -11.05 9.58
CA SER A 105 -1.95 -10.96 11.03
C SER A 105 -0.86 -9.97 11.40
N SER A 106 -1.15 -9.10 12.37
CA SER A 106 -0.13 -8.21 12.92
C SER A 106 1.03 -8.98 13.58
N ILE A 107 0.78 -10.17 14.12
CA ILE A 107 1.82 -11.07 14.65
C ILE A 107 2.76 -11.52 13.53
N GLU A 108 2.23 -11.96 12.39
CA GLU A 108 3.04 -12.32 11.22
C GLU A 108 3.83 -11.13 10.67
N CYS A 109 3.22 -9.93 10.66
CA CYS A 109 3.92 -8.70 10.27
C CYS A 109 5.09 -8.38 11.21
N GLU A 110 4.91 -8.52 12.53
CA GLU A 110 5.97 -8.35 13.54
C GLU A 110 7.10 -9.39 13.34
N GLU A 111 6.76 -10.64 13.03
CA GLU A 111 7.73 -11.69 12.74
C GLU A 111 8.55 -11.37 11.49
N LEU A 112 7.92 -10.97 10.38
CA LEU A 112 8.62 -10.53 9.16
C LEU A 112 9.51 -9.31 9.42
N THR A 113 9.01 -8.35 10.22
CA THR A 113 9.77 -7.15 10.61
C THR A 113 11.04 -7.52 11.39
N LYS A 114 10.91 -8.44 12.34
CA LYS A 114 12.06 -8.95 13.11
C LYS A 114 13.05 -9.70 12.22
N LEU A 115 12.53 -10.56 11.35
CA LEU A 115 13.33 -11.38 10.44
C LEU A 115 14.11 -10.53 9.44
N SER A 116 13.48 -9.49 8.88
CA SER A 116 14.16 -8.58 7.94
C SER A 116 15.32 -7.83 8.59
N LYS A 117 15.16 -7.40 9.86
CA LYS A 117 16.24 -6.77 10.63
C LYS A 117 17.39 -7.74 10.92
N GLN A 118 17.07 -9.00 11.28
CA GLN A 118 18.07 -10.03 11.55
C GLN A 118 18.91 -10.38 10.32
N ASN A 119 18.29 -10.39 9.13
CA ASN A 119 18.95 -10.68 7.87
C ASN A 119 19.51 -9.42 7.16
N ASN A 120 19.34 -8.22 7.76
CA ASN A 120 19.78 -6.95 7.19
C ASN A 120 19.26 -6.73 5.76
N VAL A 121 17.99 -7.04 5.51
CA VAL A 121 17.31 -6.84 4.23
C VAL A 121 16.22 -5.78 4.35
N ILE A 122 15.95 -5.09 3.23
CA ILE A 122 14.84 -4.17 3.11
C ILE A 122 13.55 -4.99 2.99
N LEU A 123 12.59 -4.73 3.87
CA LEU A 123 11.21 -5.17 3.78
C LEU A 123 10.30 -3.95 3.67
N THR A 124 9.44 -3.91 2.67
CA THR A 124 8.44 -2.86 2.49
C THR A 124 7.12 -3.44 2.01
N SER A 125 6.05 -2.67 2.09
CA SER A 125 4.72 -3.09 1.63
C SER A 125 4.11 -2.10 0.64
N GLY A 126 3.31 -2.62 -0.31
CA GLY A 126 2.76 -1.90 -1.46
C GLY A 126 1.58 -0.99 -1.13
N TYR A 127 1.75 -0.01 -0.24
CA TYR A 127 0.73 1.02 0.01
C TYR A 127 0.89 2.16 -0.99
N ILE A 128 0.47 1.89 -2.19
CA ILE A 128 0.65 2.70 -3.40
C ILE A 128 0.17 4.16 -3.26
N GLU A 129 -0.80 4.45 -2.38
CA GLU A 129 -1.38 5.79 -2.28
C GLU A 129 -0.41 6.81 -1.66
N ARG A 130 0.63 6.40 -0.92
CA ARG A 130 1.74 7.30 -0.51
C ARG A 130 2.48 7.90 -1.70
N PHE A 131 2.42 7.23 -2.87
CA PHE A 131 3.06 7.65 -4.12
C PHE A 131 2.09 8.35 -5.07
N ASN A 132 0.84 8.54 -4.65
CA ASN A 132 -0.12 9.33 -5.40
C ASN A 132 0.26 10.82 -5.31
N PRO A 133 0.44 11.52 -6.43
CA PRO A 133 0.83 12.93 -6.41
C PRO A 133 -0.06 13.81 -5.52
N ALA A 134 -1.40 13.58 -5.50
CA ALA A 134 -2.29 14.33 -4.62
C ALA A 134 -1.99 14.12 -3.12
N VAL A 135 -1.56 12.90 -2.73
CA VAL A 135 -1.15 12.59 -1.35
C VAL A 135 0.20 13.20 -1.03
N GLN A 136 1.15 13.17 -1.97
CA GLN A 136 2.47 13.78 -1.78
C GLN A 136 2.36 15.29 -1.60
N ASP A 137 1.50 15.94 -2.40
CA ASP A 137 1.27 17.38 -2.27
C ASP A 137 0.53 17.71 -0.96
N LEU A 138 -0.46 16.89 -0.56
CA LEU A 138 -1.10 17.06 0.75
C LEU A 138 -0.05 16.93 1.87
N LYS A 139 0.80 15.91 1.84
CA LYS A 139 1.86 15.72 2.85
C LYS A 139 2.78 16.93 2.92
N GLN A 140 3.20 17.46 1.78
CA GLN A 140 4.04 18.67 1.74
C GLN A 140 3.34 19.89 2.38
N ILE A 141 2.05 20.11 2.06
CA ILE A 141 1.25 21.21 2.61
C ILE A 141 1.14 21.09 4.14
N ILE A 142 0.92 19.87 4.66
CA ILE A 142 0.79 19.61 6.09
C ILE A 142 2.15 19.78 6.79
N ASP A 143 3.23 19.24 6.22
CA ASP A 143 4.58 19.34 6.80
C ASP A 143 5.06 20.81 6.82
N ASP A 144 4.72 21.60 5.81
CA ASP A 144 5.03 23.04 5.74
C ASP A 144 4.12 23.89 6.64
N ASN A 145 3.09 23.27 7.26
CA ASN A 145 2.09 23.94 8.10
C ASN A 145 1.42 25.15 7.40
N THR A 146 1.20 25.06 6.08
CA THR A 146 0.78 26.21 5.25
C THR A 146 -0.63 26.71 5.60
N TYR A 147 -1.51 25.82 6.05
CA TYR A 147 -2.91 26.12 6.43
C TYR A 147 -3.19 25.76 7.89
N GLY A 148 -2.18 25.91 8.76
CA GLY A 148 -2.28 25.65 10.18
C GLY A 148 -2.30 24.14 10.52
N GLU A 149 -2.67 23.82 11.75
CA GLU A 149 -2.64 22.47 12.28
C GLU A 149 -3.68 21.56 11.63
N LEU A 150 -3.28 20.38 11.17
CA LEU A 150 -4.21 19.35 10.72
C LEU A 150 -5.01 18.79 11.90
N LEU A 151 -6.34 18.84 11.81
CA LEU A 151 -7.27 18.44 12.87
C LEU A 151 -8.02 17.15 12.51
N MET A 152 -8.49 17.03 11.26
CA MET A 152 -9.34 15.93 10.84
C MET A 152 -9.04 15.52 9.41
N MET A 153 -9.18 14.21 9.13
CA MET A 153 -9.22 13.68 7.76
C MET A 153 -10.45 12.81 7.54
N GLU A 154 -10.98 12.89 6.33
CA GLU A 154 -12.06 12.02 5.86
C GLU A 154 -11.65 11.36 4.55
N PHE A 155 -12.00 10.07 4.42
CA PHE A 155 -11.74 9.28 3.22
C PHE A 155 -13.02 8.60 2.75
N HIS A 156 -13.23 8.64 1.43
CA HIS A 156 -14.31 7.95 0.75
C HIS A 156 -13.73 7.06 -0.35
N ARG A 157 -13.88 5.73 -0.20
CA ARG A 157 -13.38 4.76 -1.16
C ARG A 157 -14.47 3.75 -1.50
N GLU A 158 -15.11 3.98 -2.62
CA GLU A 158 -16.34 3.32 -3.02
C GLU A 158 -16.24 2.78 -4.44
N ASN A 159 -16.72 1.58 -4.68
CA ASN A 159 -16.87 0.97 -6.00
C ASN A 159 -17.69 -0.32 -5.90
N ARG A 160 -17.97 -0.95 -7.03
CA ARG A 160 -18.44 -2.34 -7.03
C ARG A 160 -17.29 -3.29 -6.73
N MET A 161 -17.57 -4.38 -6.02
CA MET A 161 -16.56 -5.39 -5.68
C MET A 161 -15.82 -5.87 -6.93
N PRO A 162 -14.48 -5.84 -6.93
CA PRO A 162 -13.70 -6.41 -8.00
C PRO A 162 -13.85 -7.94 -8.04
N MET A 163 -14.15 -8.52 -9.21
CA MET A 163 -14.41 -9.96 -9.38
C MET A 163 -13.26 -10.90 -8.97
N HIS A 164 -12.05 -10.37 -8.86
CA HIS A 164 -10.86 -11.16 -8.50
C HIS A 164 -10.61 -11.27 -6.99
N ILE A 165 -11.29 -10.46 -6.17
CA ILE A 165 -11.17 -10.48 -4.70
C ILE A 165 -12.10 -11.56 -4.16
N LYS A 166 -11.54 -12.55 -3.42
CA LYS A 166 -12.30 -13.69 -2.90
C LYS A 166 -11.94 -14.09 -1.47
N ASP A 167 -10.85 -13.56 -0.95
CA ASP A 167 -10.18 -14.03 0.28
C ASP A 167 -10.24 -13.04 1.44
N VAL A 168 -10.63 -11.78 1.18
CA VAL A 168 -10.69 -10.70 2.18
C VAL A 168 -11.99 -9.92 2.10
N GLY A 169 -12.33 -9.22 3.19
CA GLY A 169 -13.36 -8.19 3.21
C GLY A 169 -12.82 -6.81 2.85
N ILE A 170 -13.73 -5.83 2.83
CA ILE A 170 -13.41 -4.47 2.38
C ILE A 170 -12.40 -3.78 3.28
N ILE A 171 -12.33 -4.11 4.56
CA ILE A 171 -11.38 -3.50 5.49
C ILE A 171 -9.95 -3.84 5.06
N TYR A 172 -9.64 -5.12 4.83
CA TYR A 172 -8.31 -5.57 4.40
C TYR A 172 -7.97 -5.29 2.93
N ASP A 173 -8.97 -5.24 2.05
CA ASP A 173 -8.69 -4.91 0.65
C ASP A 173 -8.60 -3.41 0.41
N THR A 174 -9.55 -2.66 0.95
CA THR A 174 -9.81 -1.27 0.54
C THR A 174 -9.44 -0.26 1.61
N SER A 175 -9.96 -0.44 2.87
CA SER A 175 -9.77 0.55 3.93
C SER A 175 -8.31 0.66 4.39
N VAL A 176 -7.50 -0.39 4.27
CA VAL A 176 -6.07 -0.38 4.62
C VAL A 176 -5.27 0.69 3.87
N HIS A 177 -5.66 1.05 2.65
CA HIS A 177 -5.02 2.14 1.91
C HIS A 177 -5.23 3.50 2.60
N ASP A 178 -6.46 3.75 3.06
CA ASP A 178 -6.81 5.01 3.70
C ASP A 178 -6.34 5.05 5.16
N ILE A 179 -6.25 3.89 5.83
CA ILE A 179 -5.59 3.75 7.14
C ILE A 179 -4.11 4.14 6.99
N ASP A 180 -3.40 3.56 6.03
CA ASP A 180 -1.99 3.89 5.77
C ASP A 180 -1.81 5.38 5.44
N THR A 181 -2.65 5.92 4.54
CA THR A 181 -2.59 7.35 4.19
C THR A 181 -2.82 8.24 5.41
N ALA A 182 -3.76 7.89 6.30
CA ALA A 182 -3.99 8.64 7.54
C ALA A 182 -2.75 8.63 8.45
N LEU A 183 -2.15 7.44 8.68
CA LEU A 183 -0.92 7.33 9.47
C LEU A 183 0.21 8.19 8.89
N PHE A 184 0.39 8.12 7.57
CA PHE A 184 1.41 8.86 6.85
C PHE A 184 1.23 10.38 6.94
N ILE A 185 -0.01 10.88 6.77
CA ILE A 185 -0.29 12.32 6.79
C ILE A 185 -0.23 12.89 8.21
N PHE A 186 -0.79 12.17 9.21
CA PHE A 186 -0.72 12.62 10.61
C PHE A 186 0.68 12.42 11.24
N ASP A 187 1.55 11.66 10.59
CA ASP A 187 2.86 11.22 11.14
C ASP A 187 2.71 10.70 12.59
N SER A 188 1.67 9.93 12.81
CA SER A 188 1.26 9.46 14.14
C SER A 188 0.44 8.18 14.05
N LYS A 189 0.37 7.44 15.16
CA LYS A 189 -0.46 6.25 15.31
C LYS A 189 -1.68 6.55 16.16
N PRO A 190 -2.88 6.02 15.81
CA PRO A 190 -4.09 6.23 16.59
C PRO A 190 -4.03 5.43 17.89
N ASN A 191 -4.63 5.96 18.94
CA ASN A 191 -4.77 5.30 20.24
C ASN A 191 -6.13 4.63 20.43
N VAL A 192 -7.11 4.90 19.55
CA VAL A 192 -8.44 4.28 19.58
C VAL A 192 -8.99 4.07 18.18
N VAL A 193 -9.66 2.94 17.99
CA VAL A 193 -10.37 2.57 16.75
C VAL A 193 -11.82 2.25 17.12
N PHE A 194 -12.76 2.86 16.42
CA PHE A 194 -14.18 2.48 16.44
C PHE A 194 -14.64 2.20 15.01
N ALA A 195 -15.31 1.07 14.79
CA ALA A 195 -15.78 0.70 13.46
C ALA A 195 -17.16 0.06 13.47
N ARG A 196 -17.88 0.27 12.36
CA ARG A 196 -19.08 -0.50 12.00
C ARG A 196 -18.91 -1.00 10.58
N ALA A 197 -19.08 -2.30 10.39
CA ALA A 197 -19.04 -2.94 9.09
C ALA A 197 -20.21 -3.89 8.92
N GLY A 198 -20.58 -4.20 7.68
CA GLY A 198 -21.68 -5.09 7.41
C GLY A 198 -21.49 -5.90 6.14
N LYS A 199 -22.29 -6.99 6.04
CA LYS A 199 -22.33 -7.92 4.92
C LYS A 199 -23.68 -7.83 4.23
N LYS A 200 -23.72 -7.74 2.93
CA LYS A 200 -24.95 -7.73 2.16
C LYS A 200 -24.93 -8.72 1.00
N PHE A 201 -23.83 -8.77 0.26
CA PHE A 201 -23.72 -9.53 -0.98
C PHE A 201 -22.65 -10.62 -0.94
N HIS A 202 -21.68 -10.53 -0.01
CA HIS A 202 -20.54 -11.44 0.10
C HIS A 202 -20.44 -12.08 1.49
N ASN A 203 -19.51 -13.02 1.62
CA ASN A 203 -19.28 -13.72 2.90
C ASN A 203 -18.48 -12.88 3.90
N SER A 204 -17.71 -11.88 3.42
CA SER A 204 -17.00 -10.88 4.21
C SER A 204 -17.76 -9.56 4.20
N GLU A 205 -17.28 -8.57 4.94
CA GLU A 205 -17.88 -7.23 4.99
C GLU A 205 -17.79 -6.52 3.63
N ASP A 206 -18.92 -5.96 3.18
CA ASP A 206 -19.08 -5.23 1.92
C ASP A 206 -18.96 -3.72 2.10
N PHE A 207 -19.14 -3.24 3.32
CA PHE A 207 -19.04 -1.83 3.67
C PHE A 207 -18.52 -1.69 5.09
N ALA A 208 -17.79 -0.61 5.31
CA ALA A 208 -17.26 -0.26 6.63
C ALA A 208 -17.16 1.26 6.78
N THR A 209 -17.38 1.73 8.01
CA THR A 209 -16.98 3.05 8.47
C THR A 209 -16.08 2.85 9.68
N ILE A 210 -14.89 3.46 9.63
CA ILE A 210 -13.85 3.34 10.66
C ILE A 210 -13.51 4.75 11.13
N MET A 211 -13.51 4.98 12.43
CA MET A 211 -13.00 6.18 13.07
C MET A 211 -11.69 5.85 13.79
N LEU A 212 -10.66 6.62 13.51
CA LEU A 212 -9.35 6.55 14.15
C LEU A 212 -9.17 7.80 15.01
N GLY A 213 -8.99 7.64 16.30
CA GLY A 213 -8.64 8.74 17.21
C GLY A 213 -7.14 8.76 17.45
N PHE A 214 -6.52 9.90 17.18
CA PHE A 214 -5.10 10.16 17.36
C PHE A 214 -4.84 11.00 18.62
N PRO A 215 -3.56 11.08 19.08
CA PRO A 215 -3.19 12.05 20.10
C PRO A 215 -3.62 13.48 19.73
N ASN A 216 -3.75 14.34 20.74
CA ASN A 216 -4.13 15.74 20.57
C ASN A 216 -5.54 15.94 19.94
N GLN A 217 -6.46 15.01 20.19
CA GLN A 217 -7.86 15.06 19.73
C GLN A 217 -8.03 15.05 18.20
N LYS A 218 -7.01 14.63 17.44
CA LYS A 218 -7.09 14.50 15.98
C LYS A 218 -7.86 13.24 15.60
N VAL A 219 -8.54 13.27 14.44
CA VAL A 219 -9.39 12.17 14.02
C VAL A 219 -9.29 11.91 12.53
N ALA A 220 -9.38 10.63 12.14
CA ALA A 220 -9.65 10.25 10.76
C ALA A 220 -10.93 9.42 10.68
N ILE A 221 -11.73 9.65 9.62
CA ILE A 221 -12.91 8.88 9.26
C ILE A 221 -12.69 8.22 7.91
N ILE A 222 -12.90 6.92 7.83
CA ILE A 222 -12.73 6.14 6.61
C ILE A 222 -14.05 5.46 6.28
N ALA A 223 -14.63 5.80 5.13
CA ALA A 223 -15.85 5.20 4.61
C ALA A 223 -15.54 4.41 3.33
N SER A 224 -15.75 3.10 3.37
CA SER A 224 -15.47 2.21 2.25
C SER A 224 -16.68 1.32 1.94
N ASN A 225 -16.98 1.12 0.66
CA ASN A 225 -18.00 0.14 0.27
C ASN A 225 -17.78 -0.45 -1.13
N TRP A 226 -18.29 -1.67 -1.33
CA TRP A 226 -18.33 -2.38 -2.61
C TRP A 226 -19.74 -2.38 -3.25
N ILE A 227 -20.59 -1.45 -2.84
CA ILE A 227 -22.00 -1.38 -3.23
C ILE A 227 -22.25 -0.26 -4.25
N THR A 228 -21.53 0.84 -4.10
CA THR A 228 -21.68 2.03 -4.96
C THR A 228 -21.33 1.71 -6.41
N PRO A 229 -22.21 1.99 -7.39
CA PRO A 229 -21.98 1.64 -8.79
C PRO A 229 -20.87 2.46 -9.45
N LYS A 230 -20.62 3.67 -8.97
CA LYS A 230 -19.58 4.58 -9.46
C LYS A 230 -18.34 4.51 -8.56
N LYS A 231 -17.16 4.46 -9.16
CA LYS A 231 -15.91 4.51 -8.43
C LYS A 231 -15.69 5.92 -7.85
N VAL A 232 -15.54 6.00 -6.54
CA VAL A 232 -15.21 7.21 -5.78
C VAL A 232 -13.93 6.94 -4.98
N ARG A 233 -12.96 7.85 -5.03
CA ARG A 233 -11.74 7.80 -4.22
C ARG A 233 -11.32 9.20 -3.87
N ARG A 234 -11.70 9.68 -2.69
CA ARG A 234 -11.51 11.06 -2.27
C ARG A 234 -11.03 11.15 -0.84
N PHE A 235 -10.36 12.24 -0.54
CA PHE A 235 -10.04 12.64 0.82
C PHE A 235 -10.39 14.12 1.06
N SER A 236 -10.59 14.46 2.33
CA SER A 236 -10.66 15.82 2.84
C SER A 236 -9.77 15.92 4.07
N ALA A 237 -8.90 16.92 4.12
CA ALA A 237 -8.07 17.27 5.26
C ALA A 237 -8.50 18.64 5.77
N VAL A 238 -8.98 18.69 7.01
CA VAL A 238 -9.42 19.92 7.69
C VAL A 238 -8.28 20.40 8.58
N CYS A 239 -7.75 21.57 8.25
CA CYS A 239 -6.75 22.28 9.05
C CYS A 239 -7.38 23.46 9.78
N SER A 240 -6.67 24.05 10.73
CA SER A 240 -7.17 25.19 11.51
C SER A 240 -7.43 26.46 10.67
N GLU A 241 -6.78 26.59 9.51
CA GLU A 241 -6.83 27.76 8.64
C GLU A 241 -7.26 27.46 7.20
N GLY A 242 -7.67 26.22 6.90
CA GLY A 242 -8.15 25.85 5.57
C GLY A 242 -8.52 24.39 5.45
N THR A 243 -9.09 24.03 4.30
CA THR A 243 -9.46 22.67 3.96
C THR A 243 -8.84 22.26 2.63
N ILE A 244 -8.25 21.07 2.59
CA ILE A 244 -7.66 20.49 1.38
C ILE A 244 -8.48 19.27 1.01
N THR A 245 -9.14 19.30 -0.14
CA THR A 245 -9.84 18.14 -0.71
C THR A 245 -9.06 17.57 -1.87
N GLY A 246 -9.08 16.25 -2.04
CA GLY A 246 -8.37 15.60 -3.13
C GLY A 246 -9.10 14.38 -3.70
N ASP A 247 -8.78 14.09 -4.95
CA ASP A 247 -9.27 12.91 -5.66
C ASP A 247 -8.07 12.05 -6.10
N PHE A 248 -8.00 10.82 -5.58
CA PHE A 248 -6.89 9.90 -5.89
C PHE A 248 -6.88 9.44 -7.36
N ILE A 249 -8.02 9.53 -8.07
CA ILE A 249 -8.13 9.07 -9.46
C ILE A 249 -7.62 10.15 -10.40
N THR A 250 -8.10 11.39 -10.23
CA THR A 250 -7.68 12.53 -11.06
C THR A 250 -6.37 13.15 -10.60
N GLN A 251 -5.94 12.82 -9.37
CA GLN A 251 -4.76 13.38 -8.69
C GLN A 251 -4.84 14.91 -8.53
N GLU A 252 -6.07 15.42 -8.49
CA GLU A 252 -6.34 16.82 -8.27
C GLU A 252 -6.53 17.10 -6.79
N ILE A 253 -6.02 18.23 -6.32
CA ILE A 253 -6.37 18.79 -5.03
C ILE A 253 -6.98 20.16 -5.20
N ARG A 254 -7.87 20.51 -4.29
CA ARG A 254 -8.48 21.81 -4.12
C ARG A 254 -8.24 22.27 -2.69
N ILE A 255 -7.84 23.51 -2.54
CA ILE A 255 -7.55 24.14 -1.26
C ILE A 255 -8.50 25.31 -1.11
N ASP A 256 -9.24 25.35 -0.01
CA ASP A 256 -10.16 26.42 0.34
C ASP A 256 -9.70 27.05 1.67
N ASP A 257 -9.45 28.34 1.68
CA ASP A 257 -9.21 29.17 2.88
C ASP A 257 -10.24 30.31 2.96
N GLU A 258 -10.13 31.19 3.94
CA GLU A 258 -11.08 32.31 4.12
C GLU A 258 -11.10 33.29 2.92
N ASN A 259 -10.03 33.35 2.13
CA ASN A 259 -9.85 34.38 1.10
C ASN A 259 -10.02 33.84 -0.31
N GLN A 260 -9.76 32.55 -0.55
CA GLN A 260 -9.69 32.01 -1.92
C GLN A 260 -9.91 30.51 -1.99
N THR A 261 -10.21 30.08 -3.19
CA THR A 261 -10.12 28.67 -3.62
C THR A 261 -8.97 28.53 -4.59
N LEU A 262 -8.04 27.63 -4.31
CA LEU A 262 -6.89 27.31 -5.17
C LEU A 262 -6.97 25.87 -5.68
N ILE A 263 -6.80 25.70 -7.01
CA ILE A 263 -6.65 24.39 -7.66
C ILE A 263 -5.28 24.39 -8.36
N PRO A 264 -4.23 23.83 -7.72
CA PRO A 264 -2.90 23.83 -8.28
C PRO A 264 -2.80 22.96 -9.55
N ARG A 265 -1.94 23.33 -10.49
CA ARG A 265 -1.64 22.49 -11.65
C ARG A 265 -0.86 21.24 -11.22
N ARG A 266 -1.18 20.09 -11.82
CA ARG A 266 -0.58 18.81 -11.54
C ARG A 266 0.11 18.18 -12.74
N ASN A 267 1.19 17.50 -12.50
CA ASN A 267 1.74 16.54 -13.43
C ASN A 267 1.23 15.16 -13.04
N ILE A 268 0.23 14.66 -13.74
CA ILE A 268 -0.33 13.34 -13.48
C ILE A 268 0.76 12.28 -13.74
N ARG A 269 1.01 11.43 -12.75
CA ARG A 269 1.96 10.31 -12.83
C ARG A 269 1.31 9.04 -12.31
N GLU A 270 1.72 7.91 -12.86
CA GLU A 270 1.26 6.60 -12.38
C GLU A 270 1.87 6.31 -10.99
N PRO A 271 1.06 6.18 -9.92
CA PRO A 271 1.57 5.93 -8.57
C PRO A 271 2.43 4.66 -8.47
N LEU A 272 2.05 3.58 -9.17
CA LEU A 272 2.82 2.33 -9.19
C LEU A 272 4.24 2.53 -9.75
N THR A 273 4.38 3.35 -10.78
CA THR A 273 5.71 3.68 -11.33
C THR A 273 6.55 4.43 -10.29
N LEU A 274 5.94 5.42 -9.58
CA LEU A 274 6.62 6.16 -8.53
C LEU A 274 7.03 5.27 -7.36
N GLU A 275 6.15 4.37 -6.93
CA GLU A 275 6.40 3.42 -5.85
C GLU A 275 7.59 2.52 -6.18
N LEU A 276 7.58 1.88 -7.35
CA LEU A 276 8.65 0.97 -7.75
C LEU A 276 9.96 1.70 -8.07
N GLU A 277 9.92 2.92 -8.63
CA GLU A 277 11.11 3.79 -8.74
C GLU A 277 11.75 4.05 -7.36
N ASN A 278 10.93 4.32 -6.33
CA ASN A 278 11.42 4.55 -4.98
C ASN A 278 11.96 3.28 -4.33
N PHE A 279 11.29 2.14 -4.52
CA PHE A 279 11.79 0.86 -4.05
C PHE A 279 13.14 0.53 -4.68
N VAL A 280 13.29 0.64 -6.00
CA VAL A 280 14.55 0.39 -6.68
C VAL A 280 15.67 1.33 -6.20
N LYS A 281 15.37 2.61 -5.95
CA LYS A 281 16.34 3.55 -5.38
C LYS A 281 16.78 3.17 -3.96
N SER A 282 15.87 2.60 -3.16
CA SER A 282 16.22 2.16 -1.80
C SER A 282 17.22 1.01 -1.80
N LEU A 283 17.20 0.13 -2.81
CA LEU A 283 18.19 -0.94 -2.98
C LEU A 283 19.61 -0.39 -3.22
N SER A 284 19.73 0.84 -3.70
CA SER A 284 21.01 1.57 -3.85
C SER A 284 21.33 2.50 -2.68
N GLY A 285 20.65 2.34 -1.53
CA GLY A 285 20.87 3.15 -0.32
C GLY A 285 20.14 4.51 -0.28
N ASN A 286 19.30 4.82 -1.28
CA ASN A 286 18.53 6.07 -1.34
C ASN A 286 17.11 5.86 -0.81
N ILE A 287 16.96 5.68 0.51
CA ILE A 287 15.66 5.51 1.16
C ILE A 287 14.92 6.85 1.22
N THR A 288 13.66 6.86 0.80
CA THR A 288 12.80 8.04 0.87
C THR A 288 11.77 7.92 1.98
N GLN A 289 11.26 9.04 2.47
CA GLN A 289 10.18 9.08 3.49
C GLN A 289 8.87 8.43 3.02
N TYR A 290 8.68 8.23 1.72
CA TYR A 290 7.46 7.63 1.16
C TYR A 290 7.49 6.10 1.21
N LEU A 291 8.68 5.48 1.30
CA LEU A 291 8.79 4.03 1.38
C LEU A 291 8.18 3.54 2.71
N VAL A 292 7.24 2.61 2.61
CA VAL A 292 6.53 2.08 3.77
C VAL A 292 7.47 1.23 4.61
N THR A 293 7.62 1.57 5.89
CA THR A 293 8.40 0.75 6.81
C THR A 293 7.62 -0.51 7.20
N PRO A 294 8.31 -1.61 7.57
CA PRO A 294 7.62 -2.80 8.08
C PRO A 294 6.78 -2.49 9.34
N GLU A 295 7.22 -1.55 10.16
CA GLU A 295 6.51 -1.07 11.35
C GLU A 295 5.21 -0.34 11.00
N ASP A 296 5.22 0.48 9.94
CA ASP A 296 4.00 1.13 9.45
C ASP A 296 3.01 0.10 8.91
N ALA A 297 3.49 -0.83 8.07
CA ALA A 297 2.67 -1.92 7.53
C ALA A 297 2.06 -2.79 8.65
N THR A 298 2.83 -3.07 9.70
CA THR A 298 2.36 -3.77 10.91
C THR A 298 1.28 -2.96 11.62
N ALA A 299 1.48 -1.64 11.77
CA ALA A 299 0.49 -0.77 12.40
C ALA A 299 -0.82 -0.74 11.62
N VAL A 300 -0.77 -0.68 10.28
CA VAL A 300 -1.97 -0.74 9.42
C VAL A 300 -2.72 -2.05 9.63
N THR A 301 -2.03 -3.20 9.63
CA THR A 301 -2.66 -4.52 9.87
C THR A 301 -3.29 -4.57 11.25
N LYS A 302 -2.61 -4.10 12.31
CA LYS A 302 -3.12 -4.06 13.68
C LYS A 302 -4.38 -3.18 13.82
N ILE A 303 -4.43 -2.05 13.09
CA ILE A 303 -5.61 -1.18 13.05
C ILE A 303 -6.77 -1.88 12.32
N ALA A 304 -6.50 -2.59 11.23
CA ALA A 304 -7.52 -3.36 10.49
C ALA A 304 -8.11 -4.49 11.36
N GLU A 305 -7.29 -5.21 12.13
CA GLU A 305 -7.73 -6.19 13.12
C GLU A 305 -8.62 -5.53 14.18
N ALA A 306 -8.19 -4.40 14.74
CA ALA A 306 -8.95 -3.64 15.74
C ALA A 306 -10.29 -3.14 15.19
N ALA A 307 -10.34 -2.72 13.93
CA ALA A 307 -11.58 -2.31 13.27
C ALA A 307 -12.58 -3.47 13.13
N LEU A 308 -12.12 -4.68 12.81
CA LEU A 308 -12.96 -5.88 12.78
C LEU A 308 -13.47 -6.24 14.19
N ILE A 309 -12.60 -6.21 15.19
CA ILE A 309 -12.98 -6.46 16.59
C ILE A 309 -14.03 -5.43 17.03
N SER A 310 -13.78 -4.15 16.80
CA SER A 310 -14.71 -3.07 17.14
C SER A 310 -16.06 -3.24 16.47
N SER A 311 -16.07 -3.57 15.18
CA SER A 311 -17.31 -3.80 14.44
C SER A 311 -18.11 -4.98 14.97
N ASN A 312 -17.45 -6.05 15.38
CA ASN A 312 -18.09 -7.26 15.93
C ASN A 312 -18.61 -7.05 17.35
N THR A 313 -17.87 -6.34 18.18
CA THR A 313 -18.24 -6.09 19.59
C THR A 313 -19.16 -4.88 19.77
N GLY A 314 -19.14 -3.92 18.84
CA GLY A 314 -19.85 -2.65 18.94
C GLY A 314 -19.21 -1.65 19.91
N THR A 315 -17.94 -1.90 20.32
CA THR A 315 -17.19 -1.07 21.29
C THR A 315 -15.88 -0.54 20.68
N PRO A 316 -15.37 0.59 21.18
CA PRO A 316 -14.04 1.06 20.80
C PRO A 316 -12.95 0.07 21.22
N VAL A 317 -11.89 -0.02 20.42
CA VAL A 317 -10.67 -0.77 20.72
C VAL A 317 -9.54 0.22 20.95
N TYR A 318 -8.88 0.16 22.10
CA TYR A 318 -7.71 0.99 22.42
C TYR A 318 -6.44 0.27 21.98
N LEU A 319 -5.54 1.02 21.38
CA LEU A 319 -4.27 0.52 20.82
C LEU A 319 -3.06 1.09 21.56
N SER A 320 -2.05 0.24 21.67
CA SER A 320 -0.67 0.61 22.03
C SER A 320 0.28 0.07 20.96
N PHE A 321 1.25 0.87 20.54
CA PHE A 321 2.24 0.52 19.51
C PHE A 321 3.64 0.50 20.08
#